data_da44854463d1e54f841252a5c0f20525
#
_entry.id   da44854463d1e54f841252a5c0f20525
#
_cell.length_a   1.000
_cell.length_b   1.000
_cell.length_c   1.000
_cell.angle_alpha   90.00
_cell.angle_beta   90.00
_cell.angle_gamma   90.00
#
_symmetry.space_group_name_H-M   'P 1'
#
loop_
_entity.id
_entity.type
_entity.pdbx_description
1 polymer ?
#
loop_
_entity_poly.entity_id
_entity_poly.type
_entity_poly.pdbx_seq_one_letter_code
_entity_poly.pdbx_strand_id
1 'polypeptide(L)'
;MKTMSGREFEVTCICAAWCDLCAKYRPGFFELAGRFPQARFAWLDTEDDADRVGDLEIENFPTIVVRRGAQTLFCGPQPPSHDLLKRLLEELLRER
;
A
#
# COMPACT_ATOMS: atom_id res chain seq x y z
N MET A 1 -0.55 8.24 -23.82
CA MET A 1 -0.27 8.31 -23.40
C MET A 1 -0.10 8.32 -22.36
N LYS A 2 0.24 8.11 -21.88
CA LYS A 2 0.37 8.05 -21.06
C LYS A 2 0.56 8.70 -20.32
N THR A 3 0.59 8.80 -19.94
CA THR A 3 0.72 9.33 -19.33
C THR A 3 0.96 9.91 -18.56
N MET A 4 1.04 10.15 -18.60
CA MET A 4 1.27 10.82 -17.96
C MET A 4 1.68 10.87 -16.84
N SER A 5 1.57 10.64 -16.20
CA SER A 5 1.89 10.72 -14.85
C SER A 5 2.87 9.69 -14.47
N GLY A 6 3.53 9.02 -14.81
CA GLY A 6 4.51 8.08 -14.32
C GLY A 6 4.08 7.28 -13.10
N ARG A 7 2.83 7.39 -12.69
CA ARG A 7 2.37 6.67 -11.51
C ARG A 7 1.56 5.47 -11.92
N GLU A 8 2.21 4.49 -12.50
CA GLU A 8 1.50 3.30 -12.91
C GLU A 8 1.36 2.28 -11.79
N PHE A 9 2.06 2.47 -10.69
CA PHE A 9 1.95 1.58 -9.54
C PHE A 9 1.08 2.19 -8.47
N GLU A 10 0.40 1.33 -7.72
CA GLU A 10 -0.42 1.75 -6.59
C GLU A 10 -0.06 0.92 -5.38
N VAL A 11 0.24 1.60 -4.28
CA VAL A 11 0.56 0.93 -3.01
C VAL A 11 -0.49 1.36 -2.00
N THR A 12 -1.29 0.42 -1.55
CA THR A 12 -2.38 0.70 -0.64
C THR A 12 -2.15 -0.03 0.68
N CYS A 13 -2.29 0.69 1.78
CA CYS A 13 -2.23 0.09 3.10
C CYS A 13 -3.64 0.06 3.67
N ILE A 14 -4.09 -1.11 4.06
CA ILE A 14 -5.42 -1.29 4.62
C ILE A 14 -5.28 -1.55 6.11
N CYS A 15 -5.88 -0.71 6.91
CA CYS A 15 -5.79 -0.78 8.36
C CYS A 15 -7.13 -0.48 8.99
N ALA A 16 -7.17 -0.50 10.32
CA ALA A 16 -8.36 -0.15 11.07
C ALA A 16 -8.04 1.02 11.97
N ALA A 17 -9.00 1.93 12.13
CA ALA A 17 -8.79 3.13 12.93
C ALA A 17 -8.47 2.80 14.39
N TRP A 18 -8.98 1.67 14.88
CA TRP A 18 -8.76 1.28 16.28
C TRP A 18 -7.41 0.58 16.49
N CYS A 19 -6.65 0.37 15.45
CA CYS A 19 -5.39 -0.38 15.55
C CYS A 19 -4.23 0.58 15.82
N ASP A 20 -3.63 0.47 17.00
CA ASP A 20 -2.52 1.35 17.37
C ASP A 20 -1.31 1.15 16.48
N LEU A 21 -1.05 -0.09 16.06
CA LEU A 21 0.07 -0.35 15.17
C LEU A 21 -0.09 0.38 13.86
N CYS A 22 -1.32 0.43 13.37
CA CYS A 22 -1.59 1.14 12.12
C CYS A 22 -1.32 2.63 12.28
N ALA A 23 -1.75 3.21 13.38
CA ALA A 23 -1.54 4.63 13.61
C ALA A 23 -0.06 4.97 13.63
N LYS A 24 0.75 4.10 14.24
CA LYS A 24 2.19 4.33 14.30
C LYS A 24 2.87 4.09 12.97
N TYR A 25 2.29 3.21 12.16
CA TYR A 25 2.85 2.85 10.88
C TYR A 25 2.63 3.92 9.81
N ARG A 26 1.54 4.65 9.93
CA ARG A 26 1.08 5.55 8.88
C ARG A 26 2.08 6.63 8.46
N PRO A 27 2.70 7.38 9.41
CA PRO A 27 3.62 8.44 8.96
C PRO A 27 4.77 7.91 8.13
N GLY A 28 5.38 6.79 8.55
CA GLY A 28 6.47 6.21 7.79
C GLY A 28 6.04 5.64 6.46
N PHE A 29 4.80 5.13 6.40
CA PHE A 29 4.25 4.64 5.16
C PHE A 29 4.23 5.77 4.11
N PHE A 30 3.75 6.93 4.49
CA PHE A 30 3.69 8.03 3.55
C PHE A 30 5.06 8.67 3.31
N GLU A 31 5.99 8.53 4.25
CA GLU A 31 7.36 8.97 3.99
C GLU A 31 7.99 8.17 2.85
N LEU A 32 7.65 6.89 2.78
CA LEU A 32 8.17 6.06 1.70
C LEU A 32 7.68 6.52 0.34
N ALA A 33 6.55 7.21 0.29
CA ALA A 33 6.04 7.71 -0.97
C ALA A 33 7.05 8.61 -1.67
N GLY A 34 7.86 9.33 -0.90
CA GLY A 34 8.88 10.20 -1.48
C GLY A 34 10.00 9.43 -2.15
N ARG A 35 10.19 8.17 -1.80
CA ARG A 35 11.24 7.35 -2.38
C ARG A 35 10.76 6.58 -3.61
N PHE A 36 9.45 6.52 -3.83
CA PHE A 36 8.88 5.77 -4.93
C PHE A 36 7.92 6.65 -5.72
N PRO A 37 8.46 7.67 -6.43
CA PRO A 37 7.59 8.59 -7.14
C PRO A 37 6.78 7.94 -8.26
N GLN A 38 7.17 6.74 -8.67
CA GLN A 38 6.42 6.02 -9.69
C GLN A 38 5.17 5.36 -9.13
N ALA A 39 4.95 5.42 -7.82
CA ALA A 39 3.82 4.77 -7.20
C ALA A 39 2.96 5.78 -6.46
N ARG A 40 1.67 5.50 -6.43
CA ARG A 40 0.71 6.28 -5.69
C ARG A 40 0.40 5.54 -4.40
N PHE A 41 0.61 6.22 -3.29
CA PHE A 41 0.38 5.63 -1.97
C PHE A 41 -0.99 6.03 -1.45
N ALA A 42 -1.74 5.06 -0.94
CA ALA A 42 -3.08 5.29 -0.43
C ALA A 42 -3.27 4.53 0.87
N TRP A 43 -4.18 5.04 1.70
CA TRP A 43 -4.47 4.46 2.99
C TRP A 43 -5.97 4.24 3.08
N LEU A 44 -6.40 3.02 3.37
CA LEU A 44 -7.81 2.70 3.49
C LEU A 44 -8.11 2.18 4.88
N ASP A 45 -9.25 2.58 5.40
CA ASP A 45 -9.74 2.10 6.69
C ASP A 45 -10.84 1.06 6.42
N THR A 46 -10.79 -0.07 7.13
CA THR A 46 -11.73 -1.14 6.86
C THR A 46 -13.18 -0.75 7.12
N GLU A 47 -13.41 0.26 7.97
CA GLU A 47 -14.77 0.69 8.26
C GLU A 47 -15.17 1.89 7.43
N ASP A 48 -14.31 2.92 7.41
CA ASP A 48 -14.63 4.13 6.67
C ASP A 48 -14.61 3.90 5.17
N ASP A 49 -13.75 3.01 4.70
CA ASP A 49 -13.58 2.75 3.29
C ASP A 49 -14.02 1.35 2.92
N ALA A 50 -15.05 0.84 3.61
CA ALA A 50 -15.49 -0.53 3.39
C ALA A 50 -15.83 -0.82 1.93
N ASP A 51 -16.42 0.16 1.24
CA ASP A 51 -16.76 -0.02 -0.17
C ASP A 51 -15.52 -0.25 -1.02
N ARG A 52 -14.44 0.45 -0.68
CA ARG A 52 -13.21 0.36 -1.47
C ARG A 52 -12.40 -0.88 -1.12
N VAL A 53 -12.51 -1.32 0.13
CA VAL A 53 -11.87 -2.56 0.54
C VAL A 53 -12.55 -3.74 -0.15
N GLY A 54 -13.87 -3.66 -0.28
CA GLY A 54 -14.63 -4.63 -1.05
C GLY A 54 -14.61 -6.01 -0.44
N ASP A 55 -14.36 -7.00 -1.28
CA ASP A 55 -14.41 -8.39 -0.87
C ASP A 55 -13.09 -8.92 -0.35
N LEU A 56 -12.09 -8.06 -0.19
CA LEU A 56 -10.82 -8.51 0.34
C LEU A 56 -10.98 -9.05 1.76
N GLU A 57 -10.39 -10.20 1.99
CA GLU A 57 -10.38 -10.79 3.33
C GLU A 57 -9.17 -10.24 4.08
N ILE A 58 -9.45 -9.42 5.08
CA ILE A 58 -8.38 -8.80 5.86
C ILE A 58 -8.30 -9.51 7.20
N GLU A 59 -7.27 -10.32 7.36
CA GLU A 59 -7.10 -11.10 8.59
C GLU A 59 -6.17 -10.41 9.58
N ASN A 60 -5.21 -9.68 9.06
CA ASN A 60 -4.23 -9.02 9.90
C ASN A 60 -3.96 -7.61 9.38
N PHE A 61 -3.49 -6.76 10.26
CA PHE A 61 -3.15 -5.39 9.92
C PHE A 61 -1.68 -5.15 10.20
N PRO A 62 -1.01 -4.35 9.39
CA PRO A 62 -1.52 -3.75 8.15
C PRO A 62 -1.51 -4.76 7.00
N THR A 63 -2.44 -4.58 6.07
CA THR A 63 -2.46 -5.36 4.83
C THR A 63 -2.03 -4.45 3.70
N ILE A 64 -1.10 -4.92 2.90
CA ILE A 64 -0.54 -4.14 1.79
C ILE A 64 -1.03 -4.73 0.47
N VAL A 65 -1.48 -3.85 -0.42
CA VAL A 65 -1.88 -4.23 -1.77
C VAL A 65 -1.06 -3.40 -2.73
N VAL A 66 -0.33 -4.08 -3.61
CA VAL A 66 0.48 -3.40 -4.62
C VAL A 66 -0.07 -3.78 -5.99
N ARG A 67 -0.39 -2.78 -6.79
CA ARG A 67 -0.98 -3.01 -8.10
C ARG A 67 -0.26 -2.21 -9.16
N ARG A 68 -0.32 -2.73 -10.37
CA ARG A 68 0.15 -2.02 -11.54
C ARG A 68 -0.99 -2.07 -12.55
N GLY A 69 -1.72 -0.94 -12.67
CA GLY A 69 -2.91 -0.93 -13.46
C GLY A 69 -3.93 -1.91 -12.90
N ALA A 70 -4.38 -2.83 -13.72
CA ALA A 70 -5.35 -3.84 -13.30
C ALA A 70 -4.69 -5.07 -12.68
N GLN A 71 -3.37 -5.12 -12.69
CA GLN A 71 -2.66 -6.30 -12.20
C GLN A 71 -2.28 -6.15 -10.73
N THR A 72 -2.63 -7.13 -9.92
CA THR A 72 -2.22 -7.16 -8.53
C THR A 72 -0.89 -7.85 -8.41
N LEU A 73 0.12 -7.14 -7.92
CA LEU A 73 1.46 -7.68 -7.75
C LEU A 73 1.65 -8.32 -6.39
N PHE A 74 0.96 -7.81 -5.39
CA PHE A 74 1.06 -8.32 -4.04
C PHE A 74 -0.19 -7.97 -3.28
N CYS A 75 -0.67 -8.88 -2.45
CA CYS A 75 -1.80 -8.60 -1.58
C CYS A 75 -1.69 -9.51 -0.37
N GLY A 76 -1.46 -8.91 0.80
CA GLY A 76 -1.35 -9.70 2.00
C GLY A 76 -0.89 -8.89 3.19
N PRO A 77 -0.95 -9.49 4.39
CA PRO A 77 -0.48 -8.80 5.58
C PRO A 77 1.04 -8.64 5.56
N GLN A 78 1.51 -7.56 6.17
CA GLN A 78 2.93 -7.28 6.29
C GLN A 78 3.21 -6.92 7.75
N PRO A 79 4.39 -7.28 8.26
CA PRO A 79 4.78 -6.77 9.55
C PRO A 79 4.81 -5.25 9.53
N PRO A 80 4.53 -4.59 10.66
CA PRO A 80 4.55 -3.13 10.69
C PRO A 80 5.98 -2.60 10.70
N SER A 81 6.74 -2.92 9.68
CA SER A 81 8.13 -2.54 9.53
C SER A 81 8.30 -1.79 8.23
N HIS A 82 8.73 -0.55 8.33
CA HIS A 82 8.92 0.27 7.13
C HIS A 82 10.08 -0.26 6.28
N ASP A 83 11.08 -0.84 6.93
CA ASP A 83 12.20 -1.42 6.20
C ASP A 83 11.77 -2.59 5.34
N LEU A 84 10.91 -3.44 5.88
CA LEU A 84 10.42 -4.58 5.12
C LEU A 84 9.54 -4.14 3.97
N LEU A 85 8.71 -3.13 4.20
CA LEU A 85 7.90 -2.60 3.12
C LEU A 85 8.76 -1.98 2.05
N LYS A 86 9.79 -1.25 2.45
CA LYS A 86 10.69 -0.64 1.48
C LYS A 86 11.33 -1.70 0.59
N ARG A 87 11.79 -2.80 1.19
CA ARG A 87 12.42 -3.88 0.43
C ARG A 87 11.42 -4.53 -0.53
N LEU A 88 10.20 -4.74 -0.05
CA LEU A 88 9.17 -5.32 -0.90
C LEU A 88 8.91 -4.43 -2.10
N LEU A 89 8.79 -3.12 -1.88
CA LEU A 89 8.51 -2.20 -2.96
C LEU A 89 9.69 -2.09 -3.92
N GLU A 90 10.92 -2.16 -3.41
CA GLU A 90 12.09 -2.12 -4.27
C GLU A 90 12.07 -3.28 -5.25
N GLU A 91 11.58 -4.43 -4.81
CA GLU A 91 11.47 -5.59 -5.68
C GLU A 91 10.33 -5.43 -6.66
N LEU A 92 9.15 -5.06 -6.14
CA LEU A 92 7.94 -5.05 -6.96
C LEU A 92 7.89 -3.88 -7.94
N LEU A 93 8.44 -2.76 -7.57
CA LEU A 93 8.35 -1.55 -8.37
C LEU A 93 9.56 -1.36 -9.26
N ARG A 94 10.41 -2.35 -9.34
CA ARG A 94 11.58 -2.28 -10.22
C ARG A 94 11.12 -2.19 -11.66
N GLU A 95 11.67 -1.22 -12.36
CA GLU A 95 11.32 -1.02 -13.76
C GLU A 95 12.24 -1.81 -14.68
N ARG A 96 11.71 -2.19 -15.83
CA ARG A 96 12.48 -2.96 -16.79
C ARG A 96 12.60 -2.26 -18.09
#